data_00fd744dc68fc9423003f98b64f6827b
#
_entry.id   00fd744dc68fc9423003f98b64f6827b
#
_cell.length_a   1.000
_cell.length_b   1.000
_cell.length_c   1.000
_cell.angle_alpha   90.00
_cell.angle_beta   90.00
_cell.angle_gamma   90.00
#
_symmetry.space_group_name_H-M   'P 1'
#
loop_
_entity.id
_entity.type
_entity.pdbx_description
1 polymer ?
#
loop_
_entity_poly.entity_id
_entity_poly.type
_entity_poly.pdbx_seq_one_letter_code
_entity_poly.pdbx_strand_id
1 'polypeptide(L)'
;SETGHNIAASTFHKLGLNIISQVNGVMPRITQISLRKFVKEQLVLNMQSDTYLNLLSSYLLYNRVVAKSEFDFKSQKEYDEYLNLNPPTTVNNETVKSYGEMDIANFLMQNGIQYIYEHPYEIDTRTSEYGQYHPDFYLPDYKIYIEYFGINRNGEVPSYFKAANGMSATEAYRASMEWKRATHREHQTTMIECFAYEKLEGNLLDVLKEKLEAASVALTPKSSKELWTQVAAEGDSLLDGIIELFETLINLIKSNGYDIATVRNLNHTGSNTQANNILLS
;
A
#
# COMPACT_ATOMS: atom_id res chain seq x y z
N SER A 1 -0.15 41.69 58.21
CA SER A 1 0.97 41.87 57.26
C SER A 1 0.76 40.97 56.06
N GLU A 2 0.24 41.55 54.96
CA GLU A 2 0.04 40.88 53.67
C GLU A 2 1.38 40.86 52.94
N THR A 3 1.93 39.67 52.75
CA THR A 3 3.06 39.47 51.84
C THR A 3 2.49 39.44 50.41
N GLY A 4 2.52 40.61 49.78
CA GLY A 4 2.12 40.73 48.35
C GLY A 4 3.10 40.00 47.43
N HIS A 5 2.87 38.75 47.21
CA HIS A 5 3.54 38.03 46.12
C HIS A 5 2.86 38.40 44.81
N ASN A 6 3.55 39.12 43.95
CA ASN A 6 3.14 39.36 42.59
C ASN A 6 3.18 38.02 41.83
N ILE A 7 2.06 37.33 41.74
CA ILE A 7 1.93 36.13 40.96
C ILE A 7 1.72 36.53 39.49
N ALA A 8 2.75 36.37 38.68
CA ALA A 8 2.63 36.57 37.23
C ALA A 8 1.98 35.34 36.61
N ALA A 9 0.70 35.42 36.30
CA ALA A 9 0.01 34.40 35.55
C ALA A 9 0.48 34.43 34.07
N SER A 10 0.96 33.30 33.55
CA SER A 10 1.35 33.17 32.13
C SER A 10 0.92 31.80 31.62
N THR A 11 0.71 31.71 30.29
CA THR A 11 0.49 30.41 29.66
C THR A 11 1.77 29.57 29.71
N PHE A 12 1.65 28.24 29.69
CA PHE A 12 2.83 27.34 29.60
C PHE A 12 3.77 27.69 28.46
N HIS A 13 3.23 28.08 27.28
CA HIS A 13 4.04 28.53 26.14
C HIS A 13 4.86 29.78 26.47
N LYS A 14 4.26 30.78 27.10
CA LYS A 14 4.95 32.01 27.51
C LYS A 14 6.01 31.73 28.58
N LEU A 15 5.72 30.82 29.51
CA LEU A 15 6.68 30.39 30.52
C LEU A 15 7.87 29.70 29.85
N GLY A 16 7.62 28.75 28.93
CA GLY A 16 8.66 28.07 28.16
C GLY A 16 9.55 29.03 27.36
N LEU A 17 8.94 30.00 26.67
CA LEU A 17 9.69 31.05 25.95
C LEU A 17 10.58 31.89 26.88
N ASN A 18 10.07 32.25 28.07
CA ASN A 18 10.84 32.99 29.03
C ASN A 18 12.05 32.19 29.56
N ILE A 19 11.85 30.89 29.85
CA ILE A 19 12.94 29.98 30.28
C ILE A 19 14.00 29.89 29.18
N ILE A 20 13.60 29.64 27.91
CA ILE A 20 14.53 29.57 26.77
C ILE A 20 15.27 30.91 26.61
N SER A 21 14.56 32.02 26.74
CA SER A 21 15.19 33.36 26.66
C SER A 21 16.23 33.57 27.76
N GLN A 22 15.93 33.12 28.98
CA GLN A 22 16.88 33.24 30.12
C GLN A 22 18.12 32.37 29.91
N VAL A 23 17.94 31.14 29.39
CA VAL A 23 19.04 30.22 29.15
C VAL A 23 19.92 30.65 27.97
N ASN A 24 19.31 31.11 26.89
CA ASN A 24 20.03 31.47 25.67
C ASN A 24 20.45 32.96 25.59
N GLY A 25 20.01 33.78 26.55
CA GLY A 25 20.25 35.23 26.58
C GLY A 25 19.54 36.02 25.48
N VAL A 26 18.71 35.35 24.65
CA VAL A 26 17.98 35.97 23.54
C VAL A 26 16.57 35.42 23.48
N MET A 27 15.57 36.27 23.29
CA MET A 27 14.20 35.85 23.08
C MET A 27 14.08 35.08 21.76
N PRO A 28 13.60 33.83 21.76
CA PRO A 28 13.43 33.04 20.54
C PRO A 28 12.40 33.70 19.61
N ARG A 29 12.72 33.72 18.32
CA ARG A 29 11.76 34.17 17.29
C ARG A 29 10.75 33.07 17.04
N ILE A 30 9.48 33.39 17.22
CA ILE A 30 8.37 32.47 16.89
C ILE A 30 8.05 32.65 15.41
N THR A 31 8.05 31.57 14.68
CA THR A 31 7.56 31.58 13.29
C THR A 31 6.08 31.92 13.24
N GLN A 32 5.69 32.75 12.28
CA GLN A 32 4.29 33.07 12.00
C GLN A 32 3.63 32.05 11.04
N ILE A 33 4.43 31.12 10.50
CA ILE A 33 3.99 30.10 9.56
C ILE A 33 3.45 28.92 10.38
N SER A 34 2.21 28.49 10.11
CA SER A 34 1.66 27.27 10.69
C SER A 34 2.43 26.05 10.18
N LEU A 35 2.49 24.98 10.98
CA LEU A 35 3.14 23.72 10.59
C LEU A 35 2.54 23.20 9.28
N ARG A 36 1.21 23.22 9.14
CA ARG A 36 0.50 22.81 7.93
C ARG A 36 0.97 23.57 6.68
N LYS A 37 1.08 24.89 6.78
CA LYS A 37 1.56 25.73 5.68
C LYS A 37 3.00 25.39 5.33
N PHE A 38 3.86 25.24 6.34
CA PHE A 38 5.26 24.86 6.14
C PHE A 38 5.38 23.50 5.44
N VAL A 39 4.66 22.48 5.93
CA VAL A 39 4.66 21.13 5.31
C VAL A 39 4.18 21.20 3.86
N LYS A 40 3.10 21.92 3.59
CA LYS A 40 2.58 22.08 2.22
C LYS A 40 3.62 22.73 1.29
N GLU A 41 4.28 23.79 1.74
CA GLU A 41 5.33 24.47 0.94
C GLU A 41 6.53 23.55 0.69
N GLN A 42 6.96 22.76 1.68
CA GLN A 42 8.05 21.80 1.53
C GLN A 42 7.67 20.63 0.61
N LEU A 43 6.46 20.12 0.72
CA LEU A 43 5.93 19.09 -0.21
C LEU A 43 5.99 19.58 -1.66
N VAL A 44 5.41 20.75 -1.93
CA VAL A 44 5.39 21.33 -3.30
C VAL A 44 6.82 21.56 -3.83
N LEU A 45 7.74 21.98 -2.97
CA LEU A 45 9.13 22.17 -3.35
C LEU A 45 9.82 20.84 -3.70
N ASN A 46 9.65 19.82 -2.84
CA ASN A 46 10.27 18.52 -3.04
C ASN A 46 9.67 17.75 -4.23
N MET A 47 8.38 17.95 -4.54
CA MET A 47 7.73 17.39 -5.73
C MET A 47 8.31 17.87 -7.07
N GLN A 48 9.21 18.86 -7.08
CA GLN A 48 9.97 19.24 -8.26
C GLN A 48 11.10 18.22 -8.57
N SER A 49 11.44 17.36 -7.61
CA SER A 49 12.40 16.28 -7.81
C SER A 49 11.68 15.01 -8.28
N ASP A 50 12.09 14.46 -9.41
CA ASP A 50 11.56 13.19 -9.94
C ASP A 50 11.75 12.03 -8.94
N THR A 51 12.85 12.01 -8.21
CA THR A 51 13.13 11.01 -7.18
C THR A 51 12.09 11.08 -6.06
N TYR A 52 11.80 12.28 -5.56
CA TYR A 52 10.80 12.47 -4.51
C TYR A 52 9.39 12.16 -5.00
N LEU A 53 9.08 12.58 -6.23
CA LEU A 53 7.79 12.30 -6.85
C LEU A 53 7.56 10.80 -7.04
N ASN A 54 8.60 10.05 -7.44
CA ASN A 54 8.55 8.59 -7.52
C ASN A 54 8.31 7.94 -6.16
N LEU A 55 9.04 8.37 -5.13
CA LEU A 55 8.84 7.85 -3.77
C LEU A 55 7.42 8.09 -3.28
N LEU A 56 6.91 9.32 -3.45
CA LEU A 56 5.57 9.70 -3.01
C LEU A 56 4.50 8.91 -3.78
N SER A 57 4.65 8.78 -5.10
CA SER A 57 3.72 7.99 -5.93
C SER A 57 3.74 6.51 -5.53
N SER A 58 4.92 5.93 -5.29
CA SER A 58 5.04 4.54 -4.82
C SER A 58 4.40 4.34 -3.44
N TYR A 59 4.56 5.31 -2.54
CA TYR A 59 3.87 5.26 -1.24
C TYR A 59 2.36 5.21 -1.42
N LEU A 60 1.81 6.06 -2.26
CA LEU A 60 0.37 6.15 -2.48
C LEU A 60 -0.19 4.92 -3.21
N LEU A 61 0.59 4.31 -4.09
CA LEU A 61 0.19 3.10 -4.80
C LEU A 61 0.15 1.87 -3.90
N TYR A 62 1.11 1.72 -2.97
CA TYR A 62 1.34 0.45 -2.28
C TYR A 62 1.31 0.52 -0.75
N ASN A 63 1.39 1.72 -0.16
CA ASN A 63 1.57 1.89 1.29
C ASN A 63 0.54 2.83 1.93
N ARG A 64 -0.39 3.37 1.17
CA ARG A 64 -1.45 4.26 1.66
C ARG A 64 -2.32 3.60 2.72
N VAL A 65 -2.55 2.31 2.59
CA VAL A 65 -3.30 1.51 3.56
C VAL A 65 -2.39 0.44 4.11
N VAL A 66 -2.23 0.39 5.43
CA VAL A 66 -1.61 -0.76 6.10
C VAL A 66 -2.64 -1.88 6.11
N ALA A 67 -2.70 -2.62 5.00
CA ALA A 67 -3.63 -3.71 4.84
C ALA A 67 -3.29 -4.86 5.79
N LYS A 68 -4.32 -5.38 6.47
CA LYS A 68 -4.21 -6.66 7.14
C LYS A 68 -4.15 -7.77 6.09
N SER A 69 -3.37 -8.80 6.39
CA SER A 69 -3.36 -10.01 5.58
C SER A 69 -4.67 -10.78 5.74
N GLU A 70 -5.09 -11.50 4.72
CA GLU A 70 -6.18 -12.46 4.78
C GLU A 70 -5.96 -13.52 5.87
N PHE A 71 -4.71 -13.78 6.26
CA PHE A 71 -4.35 -14.73 7.33
C PHE A 71 -4.54 -14.16 8.74
N ASP A 72 -4.78 -12.86 8.91
CA ASP A 72 -4.94 -12.21 10.21
C ASP A 72 -6.38 -12.36 10.77
N PHE A 73 -7.31 -12.92 9.99
CA PHE A 73 -8.72 -13.03 10.35
C PHE A 73 -9.08 -14.44 10.81
N LYS A 74 -10.06 -14.51 11.72
CA LYS A 74 -10.54 -15.78 12.29
C LYS A 74 -11.79 -16.31 11.62
N SER A 75 -12.49 -15.48 10.87
CA SER A 75 -13.73 -15.85 10.17
C SER A 75 -13.88 -15.10 8.85
N GLN A 76 -14.60 -15.71 7.90
CA GLN A 76 -14.97 -15.05 6.65
C GLN A 76 -15.73 -13.75 6.90
N LYS A 77 -16.65 -13.76 7.86
CA LYS A 77 -17.42 -12.56 8.21
C LYS A 77 -16.53 -11.39 8.64
N GLU A 78 -15.53 -11.64 9.48
CA GLU A 78 -14.59 -10.63 9.95
C GLU A 78 -13.77 -10.07 8.77
N TYR A 79 -13.34 -10.93 7.86
CA TYR A 79 -12.62 -10.51 6.65
C TYR A 79 -13.50 -9.68 5.72
N ASP A 80 -14.74 -10.14 5.46
CA ASP A 80 -15.69 -9.41 4.62
C ASP A 80 -16.06 -8.04 5.21
N GLU A 81 -16.29 -7.96 6.51
CA GLU A 81 -16.53 -6.69 7.22
C GLU A 81 -15.33 -5.74 7.09
N TYR A 82 -14.11 -6.25 7.20
CA TYR A 82 -12.90 -5.47 7.00
C TYR A 82 -12.79 -4.95 5.56
N LEU A 83 -13.01 -5.79 4.55
CA LEU A 83 -12.97 -5.37 3.14
C LEU A 83 -14.09 -4.37 2.80
N ASN A 84 -15.28 -4.51 3.39
CA ASN A 84 -16.37 -3.56 3.20
C ASN A 84 -16.03 -2.16 3.76
N LEU A 85 -15.31 -2.10 4.88
CA LEU A 85 -14.86 -0.84 5.48
C LEU A 85 -13.61 -0.28 4.78
N ASN A 86 -12.81 -1.15 4.19
CA ASN A 86 -11.54 -0.83 3.55
C ASN A 86 -11.45 -1.55 2.20
N PRO A 87 -12.23 -1.16 1.21
CA PRO A 87 -12.24 -1.86 -0.07
C PRO A 87 -10.86 -1.70 -0.78
N PRO A 88 -10.27 -2.80 -1.26
CA PRO A 88 -9.06 -2.74 -2.06
C PRO A 88 -9.38 -2.10 -3.41
N THR A 89 -9.09 -0.81 -3.51
CA THR A 89 -9.37 0.01 -4.68
C THR A 89 -8.08 0.41 -5.36
N THR A 90 -7.97 0.09 -6.64
CA THR A 90 -6.81 0.44 -7.46
C THR A 90 -6.74 1.95 -7.71
N VAL A 91 -5.59 2.43 -8.19
CA VAL A 91 -5.45 3.83 -8.60
C VAL A 91 -6.37 4.22 -9.77
N ASN A 92 -6.92 3.26 -10.50
CA ASN A 92 -7.92 3.47 -11.54
C ASN A 92 -9.36 3.44 -11.01
N ASN A 93 -9.56 3.47 -9.68
CA ASN A 93 -10.86 3.36 -9.01
C ASN A 93 -11.60 2.05 -9.29
N GLU A 94 -10.89 0.98 -9.63
CA GLU A 94 -11.42 -0.36 -9.78
C GLU A 94 -11.34 -1.08 -8.42
N THR A 95 -12.46 -1.61 -7.92
CA THR A 95 -12.47 -2.43 -6.71
C THR A 95 -12.17 -3.87 -7.08
N VAL A 96 -11.16 -4.45 -6.43
CA VAL A 96 -10.72 -5.83 -6.61
C VAL A 96 -10.97 -6.65 -5.34
N LYS A 97 -10.78 -7.97 -5.40
CA LYS A 97 -11.15 -8.88 -4.30
C LYS A 97 -10.14 -8.93 -3.16
N SER A 98 -8.89 -8.53 -3.41
CA SER A 98 -7.84 -8.59 -2.39
C SER A 98 -6.82 -7.45 -2.57
N TYR A 99 -6.08 -7.18 -1.50
CA TYR A 99 -4.97 -6.22 -1.57
C TYR A 99 -3.78 -6.73 -2.40
N GLY A 100 -3.65 -8.04 -2.59
CA GLY A 100 -2.65 -8.61 -3.51
C GLY A 100 -3.00 -8.32 -4.96
N GLU A 101 -4.26 -8.49 -5.32
CA GLU A 101 -4.77 -8.11 -6.64
C GLU A 101 -4.67 -6.60 -6.89
N MET A 102 -4.95 -5.76 -5.86
CA MET A 102 -4.75 -4.31 -5.97
C MET A 102 -3.29 -3.94 -6.29
N ASP A 103 -2.33 -4.56 -5.62
CA ASP A 103 -0.92 -4.31 -5.86
C ASP A 103 -0.51 -4.75 -7.28
N ILE A 104 -0.98 -5.91 -7.74
CA ILE A 104 -0.76 -6.40 -9.11
C ILE A 104 -1.35 -5.42 -10.14
N ALA A 105 -2.60 -5.01 -9.98
CA ALA A 105 -3.26 -4.05 -10.87
C ALA A 105 -2.50 -2.73 -10.97
N ASN A 106 -2.11 -2.16 -9.81
CA ASN A 106 -1.33 -0.95 -9.74
C ASN A 106 0.06 -1.10 -10.40
N PHE A 107 0.70 -2.27 -10.23
CA PHE A 107 1.98 -2.57 -10.87
C PHE A 107 1.85 -2.65 -12.40
N LEU A 108 0.84 -3.33 -12.91
CA LEU A 108 0.58 -3.42 -14.35
C LEU A 108 0.34 -2.02 -14.94
N MET A 109 -0.51 -1.22 -14.29
CA MET A 109 -0.78 0.17 -14.70
C MET A 109 0.50 1.03 -14.68
N GLN A 110 1.30 0.93 -13.62
CA GLN A 110 2.55 1.68 -13.47
C GLN A 110 3.55 1.37 -14.58
N ASN A 111 3.57 0.13 -15.05
CA ASN A 111 4.47 -0.34 -16.10
C ASN A 111 3.88 -0.30 -17.51
N GLY A 112 2.75 0.41 -17.69
CA GLY A 112 2.14 0.61 -18.99
C GLY A 112 1.52 -0.65 -19.60
N ILE A 113 1.24 -1.67 -18.79
CA ILE A 113 0.66 -2.95 -19.23
C ILE A 113 -0.86 -2.84 -19.15
N GLN A 114 -1.54 -3.05 -20.27
CA GLN A 114 -2.99 -3.13 -20.30
C GLN A 114 -3.46 -4.46 -19.71
N TYR A 115 -4.49 -4.40 -18.88
CA TYR A 115 -5.12 -5.59 -18.31
C TYR A 115 -6.64 -5.45 -18.28
N ILE A 116 -7.32 -6.59 -18.21
CA ILE A 116 -8.76 -6.67 -17.95
C ILE A 116 -8.93 -7.55 -16.73
N TYR A 117 -9.55 -6.99 -15.69
CA TYR A 117 -9.81 -7.68 -14.44
C TYR A 117 -11.00 -8.64 -14.58
N GLU A 118 -10.88 -9.87 -14.08
CA GLU A 118 -11.90 -10.93 -14.12
C GLU A 118 -12.50 -11.18 -15.52
N HIS A 119 -11.69 -11.00 -16.58
CA HIS A 119 -12.13 -11.32 -17.93
C HIS A 119 -12.49 -12.81 -18.04
N PRO A 120 -13.67 -13.16 -18.62
CA PRO A 120 -13.97 -14.57 -18.88
C PRO A 120 -12.85 -15.21 -19.69
N TYR A 121 -12.41 -16.40 -19.27
CA TYR A 121 -11.45 -17.17 -20.04
C TYR A 121 -11.97 -17.37 -21.46
N GLU A 122 -11.14 -17.15 -22.48
CA GLU A 122 -11.58 -17.12 -23.89
C GLU A 122 -12.22 -18.42 -24.37
N ILE A 123 -11.95 -19.53 -23.67
CA ILE A 123 -12.51 -20.84 -23.99
C ILE A 123 -13.63 -21.16 -22.98
N ASP A 124 -14.72 -21.74 -23.46
CA ASP A 124 -15.83 -22.15 -22.62
C ASP A 124 -15.41 -23.29 -21.68
N THR A 125 -15.36 -23.01 -20.40
CA THR A 125 -15.00 -23.97 -19.35
C THR A 125 -16.20 -24.44 -18.53
N ARG A 126 -17.40 -24.02 -18.91
CA ARG A 126 -18.63 -24.37 -18.19
C ARG A 126 -18.89 -25.86 -18.29
N THR A 127 -19.24 -26.42 -17.14
CA THR A 127 -19.71 -27.81 -17.01
C THR A 127 -21.04 -27.81 -16.25
N SER A 128 -21.63 -29.00 -16.02
CA SER A 128 -22.82 -29.12 -15.15
C SER A 128 -22.53 -28.71 -13.70
N GLU A 129 -21.27 -28.68 -13.28
CA GLU A 129 -20.86 -28.46 -11.90
C GLU A 129 -20.14 -27.09 -11.71
N TYR A 130 -19.53 -26.55 -12.76
CA TYR A 130 -18.73 -25.34 -12.69
C TYR A 130 -19.18 -24.29 -13.70
N GLY A 131 -19.18 -23.02 -13.29
CA GLY A 131 -19.40 -21.88 -14.16
C GLY A 131 -18.20 -21.58 -15.08
N GLN A 132 -18.32 -20.51 -15.86
CA GLN A 132 -17.19 -20.01 -16.66
C GLN A 132 -16.04 -19.62 -15.75
N TYR A 133 -14.83 -19.95 -16.14
CA TYR A 133 -13.60 -19.54 -15.48
C TYR A 133 -13.32 -18.06 -15.75
N HIS A 134 -12.98 -17.33 -14.70
CA HIS A 134 -12.59 -15.94 -14.74
C HIS A 134 -11.23 -15.82 -14.03
N PRO A 135 -10.12 -15.79 -14.78
CA PRO A 135 -8.81 -15.45 -14.22
C PRO A 135 -8.80 -14.06 -13.61
N ASP A 136 -7.97 -13.83 -12.59
CA ASP A 136 -7.93 -12.51 -11.93
C ASP A 136 -7.54 -11.40 -12.91
N PHE A 137 -6.55 -11.63 -13.79
CA PHE A 137 -6.19 -10.66 -14.82
C PHE A 137 -5.96 -11.34 -16.16
N TYR A 138 -6.32 -10.64 -17.23
CA TYR A 138 -5.98 -10.95 -18.61
C TYR A 138 -5.20 -9.81 -19.25
N LEU A 139 -4.05 -10.10 -19.84
CA LEU A 139 -3.19 -9.17 -20.58
C LEU A 139 -3.46 -9.33 -22.07
N PRO A 140 -4.32 -8.50 -22.69
CA PRO A 140 -4.80 -8.74 -24.07
C PRO A 140 -3.68 -8.64 -25.10
N ASP A 141 -2.72 -7.74 -24.91
CA ASP A 141 -1.59 -7.55 -25.85
C ASP A 141 -0.66 -8.75 -25.92
N TYR A 142 -0.62 -9.56 -24.86
CA TYR A 142 0.28 -10.71 -24.72
C TYR A 142 -0.44 -12.06 -24.69
N LYS A 143 -1.76 -12.06 -24.54
CA LYS A 143 -2.60 -13.25 -24.31
C LYS A 143 -2.13 -14.07 -23.10
N ILE A 144 -1.76 -13.37 -22.05
CA ILE A 144 -1.29 -13.94 -20.79
C ILE A 144 -2.34 -13.72 -19.72
N TYR A 145 -2.54 -14.71 -18.86
CA TYR A 145 -3.40 -14.63 -17.69
C TYR A 145 -2.55 -14.55 -16.44
N ILE A 146 -3.07 -13.87 -15.40
CA ILE A 146 -2.42 -13.82 -14.08
C ILE A 146 -3.45 -14.28 -13.05
N GLU A 147 -3.01 -15.12 -12.12
CA GLU A 147 -3.77 -15.59 -10.97
C GLU A 147 -3.05 -15.23 -9.67
N TYR A 148 -3.78 -14.71 -8.71
CA TYR A 148 -3.30 -14.47 -7.36
C TYR A 148 -3.87 -15.50 -6.40
N PHE A 149 -3.03 -16.40 -5.93
CA PHE A 149 -3.44 -17.50 -5.05
C PHE A 149 -3.26 -17.14 -3.57
N GLY A 150 -4.35 -17.22 -2.82
CA GLY A 150 -4.43 -16.92 -1.38
C GLY A 150 -3.86 -18.04 -0.51
N ILE A 151 -2.62 -18.45 -0.71
CA ILE A 151 -1.93 -19.47 0.09
C ILE A 151 -0.68 -18.92 0.76
N ASN A 152 -0.37 -19.48 1.95
CA ASN A 152 0.89 -19.23 2.63
C ASN A 152 2.04 -20.08 2.03
N ARG A 153 3.26 -19.92 2.54
CA ARG A 153 4.46 -20.64 2.06
C ARG A 153 4.34 -22.17 2.22
N ASN A 154 3.54 -22.65 3.14
CA ASN A 154 3.25 -24.07 3.32
C ASN A 154 2.16 -24.59 2.35
N GLY A 155 1.58 -23.70 1.54
CA GLY A 155 0.48 -24.00 0.64
C GLY A 155 -0.85 -24.17 1.35
N GLU A 156 -1.04 -23.53 2.52
CA GLU A 156 -2.26 -23.54 3.30
C GLU A 156 -3.06 -22.27 3.06
N VAL A 157 -4.39 -22.38 3.08
CA VAL A 157 -5.31 -21.26 3.01
C VAL A 157 -5.58 -20.66 4.39
N PRO A 158 -6.15 -19.44 4.50
CA PRO A 158 -6.62 -18.88 5.77
C PRO A 158 -7.55 -19.85 6.51
N SER A 159 -7.45 -19.87 7.85
CA SER A 159 -8.15 -20.85 8.71
C SER A 159 -9.67 -20.81 8.64
N TYR A 160 -10.24 -19.72 8.15
CA TYR A 160 -11.69 -19.53 8.00
C TYR A 160 -12.25 -20.06 6.67
N PHE A 161 -11.42 -20.48 5.75
CA PHE A 161 -11.88 -21.11 4.51
C PHE A 161 -12.62 -22.39 4.83
N LYS A 162 -13.68 -22.67 4.07
CA LYS A 162 -14.56 -23.80 4.33
C LYS A 162 -14.09 -25.05 3.62
N ALA A 163 -14.20 -26.18 4.31
CA ALA A 163 -14.08 -27.48 3.68
C ALA A 163 -15.19 -27.70 2.62
N ALA A 164 -14.87 -28.38 1.55
CA ALA A 164 -15.79 -28.65 0.45
C ALA A 164 -15.63 -30.09 -0.04
N ASN A 165 -16.73 -30.72 -0.44
CA ASN A 165 -16.72 -32.04 -1.08
C ASN A 165 -15.96 -33.13 -0.29
N GLY A 166 -16.04 -33.10 1.05
CA GLY A 166 -15.33 -34.03 1.91
C GLY A 166 -13.82 -33.82 2.04
N MET A 167 -13.29 -32.78 1.43
CA MET A 167 -11.88 -32.35 1.53
C MET A 167 -11.74 -31.20 2.55
N SER A 168 -10.58 -31.07 3.17
CA SER A 168 -10.23 -29.88 3.92
C SER A 168 -10.21 -28.65 3.01
N ALA A 169 -10.32 -27.45 3.59
CA ALA A 169 -10.27 -26.20 2.81
C ALA A 169 -9.01 -26.08 1.96
N THR A 170 -7.86 -26.45 2.52
CA THR A 170 -6.57 -26.43 1.82
C THR A 170 -6.54 -27.43 0.65
N GLU A 171 -7.03 -28.64 0.83
CA GLU A 171 -7.10 -29.65 -0.25
C GLU A 171 -8.02 -29.19 -1.36
N ALA A 172 -9.23 -28.69 -1.02
CA ALA A 172 -10.17 -28.17 -2.01
C ALA A 172 -9.58 -26.99 -2.81
N TYR A 173 -8.87 -26.08 -2.14
CA TYR A 173 -8.23 -24.95 -2.80
C TYR A 173 -7.09 -25.39 -3.71
N ARG A 174 -6.24 -26.32 -3.27
CA ARG A 174 -5.17 -26.91 -4.09
C ARG A 174 -5.72 -27.66 -5.31
N ALA A 175 -6.84 -28.37 -5.17
CA ALA A 175 -7.51 -29.00 -6.29
C ALA A 175 -8.00 -27.95 -7.31
N SER A 176 -8.55 -26.82 -6.85
CA SER A 176 -8.92 -25.69 -7.71
C SER A 176 -7.72 -25.09 -8.44
N MET A 177 -6.60 -24.86 -7.74
CA MET A 177 -5.37 -24.38 -8.37
C MET A 177 -4.87 -25.34 -9.45
N GLU A 178 -4.88 -26.65 -9.17
CA GLU A 178 -4.43 -27.65 -10.15
C GLU A 178 -5.37 -27.74 -11.36
N TRP A 179 -6.66 -27.60 -11.13
CA TRP A 179 -7.63 -27.50 -12.23
C TRP A 179 -7.34 -26.29 -13.13
N LYS A 180 -7.09 -25.10 -12.57
CA LYS A 180 -6.69 -23.90 -13.33
C LYS A 180 -5.41 -24.17 -14.14
N ARG A 181 -4.38 -24.77 -13.54
CA ARG A 181 -3.14 -25.15 -14.20
C ARG A 181 -3.37 -26.14 -15.33
N ALA A 182 -4.20 -27.16 -15.10
CA ALA A 182 -4.55 -28.15 -16.11
C ALA A 182 -5.29 -27.51 -17.29
N THR A 183 -6.24 -26.62 -17.03
CA THR A 183 -6.99 -25.87 -18.05
C THR A 183 -6.03 -25.07 -18.94
N HIS A 184 -5.10 -24.33 -18.36
CA HIS A 184 -4.11 -23.57 -19.15
C HIS A 184 -3.15 -24.48 -19.95
N ARG A 185 -2.74 -25.63 -19.38
CA ARG A 185 -1.92 -26.62 -20.11
C ARG A 185 -2.69 -27.24 -21.28
N GLU A 186 -3.92 -27.64 -21.07
CA GLU A 186 -4.78 -28.24 -22.09
C GLU A 186 -4.99 -27.32 -23.28
N HIS A 187 -5.23 -26.05 -23.00
CA HIS A 187 -5.52 -25.04 -24.03
C HIS A 187 -4.26 -24.29 -24.52
N GLN A 188 -3.08 -24.67 -24.03
CA GLN A 188 -1.79 -24.06 -24.42
C GLN A 188 -1.76 -22.55 -24.21
N THR A 189 -2.41 -22.05 -23.16
CA THR A 189 -2.37 -20.66 -22.77
C THR A 189 -1.38 -20.43 -21.64
N THR A 190 -0.85 -19.22 -21.55
CA THR A 190 0.14 -18.84 -20.54
C THR A 190 -0.55 -18.27 -19.31
N MET A 191 -0.23 -18.81 -18.14
CA MET A 191 -0.68 -18.29 -16.84
C MET A 191 0.53 -17.97 -15.97
N ILE A 192 0.56 -16.75 -15.43
CA ILE A 192 1.49 -16.32 -14.39
C ILE A 192 0.81 -16.46 -13.03
N GLU A 193 1.46 -17.15 -12.12
CA GLU A 193 0.96 -17.36 -10.76
C GLU A 193 1.63 -16.39 -9.79
N CYS A 194 0.83 -15.68 -9.00
CA CYS A 194 1.25 -14.87 -7.87
C CYS A 194 0.65 -15.45 -6.59
N PHE A 195 1.30 -15.23 -5.46
CA PHE A 195 0.90 -15.89 -4.23
C PHE A 195 0.83 -14.90 -3.04
N ALA A 196 -0.10 -15.15 -2.13
CA ALA A 196 -0.25 -14.31 -0.94
C ALA A 196 1.02 -14.32 -0.06
N TYR A 197 1.77 -15.41 0.00
CA TYR A 197 3.04 -15.43 0.72
C TYR A 197 4.09 -14.49 0.10
N GLU A 198 4.09 -14.26 -1.22
CA GLU A 198 5.01 -13.30 -1.86
C GLU A 198 4.70 -11.86 -1.37
N LYS A 199 3.41 -11.52 -1.18
CA LYS A 199 3.02 -10.24 -0.58
C LYS A 199 3.43 -10.15 0.88
N LEU A 200 3.19 -11.20 1.67
CA LEU A 200 3.58 -11.26 3.09
C LEU A 200 5.09 -11.10 3.29
N GLU A 201 5.89 -11.62 2.38
CA GLU A 201 7.35 -11.53 2.37
C GLU A 201 7.87 -10.21 1.78
N GLY A 202 6.97 -9.40 1.19
CA GLY A 202 7.30 -8.08 0.63
C GLY A 202 7.98 -8.14 -0.73
N ASN A 203 7.89 -9.25 -1.46
CA ASN A 203 8.56 -9.46 -2.75
C ASN A 203 7.60 -9.74 -3.92
N LEU A 204 6.28 -9.64 -3.71
CA LEU A 204 5.27 -9.91 -4.74
C LEU A 204 5.56 -9.20 -6.07
N LEU A 205 5.87 -7.91 -6.01
CA LEU A 205 6.04 -7.10 -7.23
C LEU A 205 7.36 -7.40 -7.94
N ASP A 206 8.42 -7.70 -7.20
CA ASP A 206 9.71 -8.11 -7.78
C ASP A 206 9.58 -9.45 -8.49
N VAL A 207 8.92 -10.41 -7.84
CA VAL A 207 8.67 -11.74 -8.43
C VAL A 207 7.72 -11.64 -9.63
N LEU A 208 6.68 -10.82 -9.57
CA LEU A 208 5.79 -10.57 -10.70
C LEU A 208 6.57 -9.97 -11.88
N LYS A 209 7.44 -8.99 -11.62
CA LYS A 209 8.30 -8.39 -12.64
C LYS A 209 9.15 -9.45 -13.35
N GLU A 210 9.85 -10.29 -12.60
CA GLU A 210 10.68 -11.36 -13.15
C GLU A 210 9.87 -12.32 -14.03
N LYS A 211 8.66 -12.71 -13.57
CA LYS A 211 7.76 -13.60 -14.32
C LYS A 211 7.25 -12.96 -15.62
N LEU A 212 6.91 -11.67 -15.59
CA LEU A 212 6.47 -10.92 -16.78
C LEU A 212 7.61 -10.78 -17.79
N GLU A 213 8.82 -10.42 -17.34
CA GLU A 213 10.01 -10.34 -18.20
C GLU A 213 10.36 -11.70 -18.83
N ALA A 214 10.29 -12.79 -18.05
CA ALA A 214 10.48 -14.15 -18.55
C ALA A 214 9.43 -14.55 -19.60
N ALA A 215 8.22 -14.04 -19.50
CA ALA A 215 7.14 -14.20 -20.47
C ALA A 215 7.23 -13.20 -21.65
N SER A 216 8.33 -12.45 -21.77
CA SER A 216 8.57 -11.45 -22.81
C SER A 216 7.54 -10.29 -22.81
N VAL A 217 6.97 -9.96 -21.65
CA VAL A 217 6.13 -8.78 -21.49
C VAL A 217 7.02 -7.54 -21.38
N ALA A 218 6.81 -6.57 -22.26
CA ALA A 218 7.56 -5.31 -22.23
C ALA A 218 7.06 -4.42 -21.07
N LEU A 219 7.97 -4.05 -20.19
CA LEU A 219 7.71 -3.08 -19.14
C LEU A 219 8.06 -1.68 -19.66
N THR A 220 7.06 -0.80 -19.70
CA THR A 220 7.23 0.60 -20.07
C THR A 220 6.82 1.48 -18.89
N PRO A 221 7.70 1.67 -17.89
CA PRO A 221 7.36 2.42 -16.69
C PRO A 221 6.92 3.84 -17.03
N LYS A 222 5.79 4.25 -16.48
CA LYS A 222 5.33 5.65 -16.58
C LYS A 222 6.31 6.56 -15.88
N SER A 223 6.47 7.77 -16.40
CA SER A 223 7.25 8.80 -15.74
C SER A 223 6.65 9.18 -14.38
N SER A 224 7.48 9.66 -13.47
CA SER A 224 7.05 10.15 -12.14
C SER A 224 5.89 11.13 -12.23
N LYS A 225 5.92 11.97 -13.25
CA LYS A 225 4.91 13.00 -13.49
C LYS A 225 3.57 12.44 -13.96
N GLU A 226 3.61 11.43 -14.84
CA GLU A 226 2.41 10.72 -15.29
C GLU A 226 1.77 9.92 -14.15
N LEU A 227 2.60 9.23 -13.35
CA LEU A 227 2.13 8.51 -12.16
C LEU A 227 1.49 9.45 -11.15
N TRP A 228 2.18 10.57 -10.86
CA TRP A 228 1.63 11.57 -9.95
C TRP A 228 0.30 12.12 -10.44
N THR A 229 0.19 12.45 -11.72
CA THR A 229 -1.06 12.97 -12.30
C THR A 229 -2.20 11.97 -12.13
N GLN A 230 -1.93 10.70 -12.30
CA GLN A 230 -2.93 9.64 -12.17
C GLN A 230 -3.33 9.40 -10.70
N VAL A 231 -2.35 9.34 -9.80
CA VAL A 231 -2.59 9.16 -8.36
C VAL A 231 -3.28 10.38 -7.74
N ALA A 232 -2.89 11.59 -8.17
CA ALA A 232 -3.46 12.85 -7.68
C ALA A 232 -4.84 13.17 -8.29
N ALA A 233 -5.32 12.41 -9.25
CA ALA A 233 -6.67 12.59 -9.83
C ALA A 233 -7.80 12.40 -8.78
N GLU A 234 -7.51 11.81 -7.62
CA GLU A 234 -8.42 11.72 -6.47
C GLU A 234 -8.68 13.09 -5.79
N GLY A 235 -7.98 14.15 -6.20
CA GLY A 235 -8.23 15.54 -5.78
C GLY A 235 -7.47 16.00 -4.54
N ASP A 236 -7.84 17.20 -4.06
CA ASP A 236 -7.16 17.88 -2.94
C ASP A 236 -7.17 17.09 -1.62
N SER A 237 -8.12 16.17 -1.43
CA SER A 237 -8.23 15.33 -0.23
C SER A 237 -7.02 14.44 0.00
N LEU A 238 -6.36 13.96 -1.08
CA LEU A 238 -5.18 13.13 -0.99
C LEU A 238 -3.98 13.92 -0.47
N LEU A 239 -3.73 15.10 -1.03
CA LEU A 239 -2.68 16.00 -0.55
C LEU A 239 -2.92 16.43 0.90
N ASP A 240 -4.16 16.70 1.27
CA ASP A 240 -4.51 17.06 2.63
C ASP A 240 -4.21 15.91 3.61
N GLY A 241 -4.50 14.67 3.25
CA GLY A 241 -4.16 13.49 4.05
C GLY A 241 -2.64 13.30 4.22
N ILE A 242 -1.85 13.53 3.17
CA ILE A 242 -0.38 13.48 3.24
C ILE A 242 0.15 14.59 4.17
N ILE A 243 -0.37 15.80 4.04
CA ILE A 243 0.01 16.93 4.89
C ILE A 243 -0.28 16.61 6.37
N GLU A 244 -1.46 16.06 6.66
CA GLU A 244 -1.85 15.66 8.03
C GLU A 244 -0.94 14.56 8.59
N LEU A 245 -0.55 13.59 7.77
CA LEU A 245 0.41 12.55 8.14
C LEU A 245 1.75 13.18 8.54
N PHE A 246 2.32 14.08 7.73
CA PHE A 246 3.57 14.76 8.05
C PHE A 246 3.46 15.67 9.27
N GLU A 247 2.34 16.40 9.43
CA GLU A 247 2.09 17.20 10.65
C GLU A 247 2.14 16.31 11.90
N THR A 248 1.47 15.15 11.85
CA THR A 248 1.44 14.19 12.94
C THR A 248 2.83 13.66 13.25
N LEU A 249 3.59 13.25 12.24
CA LEU A 249 4.96 12.74 12.41
C LEU A 249 5.89 13.80 13.00
N ILE A 250 5.87 15.01 12.48
CA ILE A 250 6.70 16.11 12.99
C ILE A 250 6.35 16.43 14.46
N ASN A 251 5.08 16.43 14.81
CA ASN A 251 4.65 16.65 16.18
C ASN A 251 5.10 15.51 17.12
N LEU A 252 5.02 14.25 16.67
CA LEU A 252 5.55 13.10 17.41
C LEU A 252 7.05 13.17 17.62
N ILE A 253 7.81 13.50 16.59
CA ILE A 253 9.25 13.68 16.65
C ILE A 253 9.63 14.75 17.66
N LYS A 254 8.97 15.93 17.57
CA LYS A 254 9.21 17.06 18.47
C LYS A 254 8.82 16.75 19.92
N SER A 255 7.68 16.12 20.16
CA SER A 255 7.19 15.83 21.51
C SER A 255 8.04 14.78 22.22
N ASN A 256 8.70 13.89 21.48
CA ASN A 256 9.64 12.91 22.03
C ASN A 256 11.09 13.43 22.10
N GLY A 257 11.36 14.64 21.61
CA GLY A 257 12.70 15.21 21.60
C GLY A 257 13.68 14.47 20.67
N TYR A 258 13.17 13.78 19.64
CA TYR A 258 13.99 13.06 18.69
C TYR A 258 14.71 14.02 17.76
N ASP A 259 16.01 13.81 17.58
CA ASP A 259 16.79 14.45 16.52
C ASP A 259 16.79 13.60 15.24
N ILE A 260 17.37 14.12 14.17
CA ILE A 260 17.44 13.44 12.88
C ILE A 260 18.18 12.10 12.97
N ALA A 261 19.23 12.01 13.78
CA ALA A 261 19.98 10.78 13.96
C ALA A 261 19.13 9.72 14.67
N THR A 262 18.40 10.11 15.70
CA THR A 262 17.44 9.24 16.40
C THR A 262 16.36 8.75 15.45
N VAL A 263 15.75 9.63 14.66
CA VAL A 263 14.68 9.25 13.70
C VAL A 263 15.19 8.26 12.67
N ARG A 264 16.40 8.46 12.13
CA ARG A 264 17.03 7.53 11.18
C ARG A 264 17.33 6.16 11.76
N ASN A 265 17.56 6.08 13.07
CA ASN A 265 17.89 4.85 13.78
C ASN A 265 16.67 4.21 14.46
N LEU A 266 15.48 4.78 14.36
CA LEU A 266 14.26 4.16 14.85
C LEU A 266 14.09 2.80 14.19
N ASN A 267 13.92 1.78 15.04
CA ASN A 267 13.66 0.43 14.57
C ASN A 267 12.22 0.39 14.05
N HIS A 268 12.06 0.47 12.75
CA HIS A 268 10.77 0.45 12.09
C HIS A 268 10.24 -0.98 12.15
N THR A 269 9.25 -1.21 13.01
CA THR A 269 8.56 -2.49 13.13
C THR A 269 7.64 -2.67 11.92
N GLY A 270 8.19 -3.20 10.85
CA GLY A 270 7.46 -3.52 9.64
C GLY A 270 8.41 -3.92 8.52
N SER A 271 8.04 -4.90 7.75
CA SER A 271 8.80 -5.42 6.61
C SER A 271 8.85 -4.44 5.42
N ASN A 272 8.18 -3.29 5.51
CA ASN A 272 8.08 -2.37 4.39
C ASN A 272 9.24 -1.38 4.33
N THR A 273 10.35 -1.82 3.73
CA THR A 273 11.54 -1.00 3.48
C THR A 273 11.23 0.25 2.65
N GLN A 274 10.25 0.18 1.76
CA GLN A 274 9.82 1.30 0.91
C GLN A 274 9.15 2.40 1.73
N ALA A 275 8.20 2.07 2.60
CA ALA A 275 7.55 3.05 3.49
C ALA A 275 8.57 3.73 4.40
N ASN A 276 9.54 2.97 4.92
CA ASN A 276 10.61 3.49 5.75
C ASN A 276 11.50 4.49 4.99
N ASN A 277 11.87 4.18 3.75
CA ASN A 277 12.67 5.07 2.92
C ASN A 277 11.94 6.38 2.59
N ILE A 278 10.63 6.34 2.39
CA ILE A 278 9.80 7.53 2.11
C ILE A 278 9.69 8.43 3.34
N LEU A 279 9.53 7.84 4.52
CA LEU A 279 9.43 8.59 5.78
C LEU A 279 10.75 9.22 6.19
N LEU A 280 11.89 8.70 5.71
CA LEU A 280 13.23 9.14 6.07
C LEU A 280 13.88 10.04 5.00
N SER A 281 13.31 10.14 3.82
CA SER A 281 13.77 11.03 2.75
C SER A 281 13.25 12.45 2.90
#